data_abf4dd38ba82a0a005394ca847758910
#
_entry.id   abf4dd38ba82a0a005394ca847758910
#
_cell.length_a   1.000
_cell.length_b   1.000
_cell.length_c   1.000
_cell.angle_alpha   90.00
_cell.angle_beta   90.00
_cell.angle_gamma   90.00
#
_symmetry.space_group_name_H-M   'P 1'
#
loop_
_entity.id
_entity.type
_entity.pdbx_description
1 polymer ?
#
loop_
_entity_poly.entity_id
_entity_poly.type
_entity_poly.pdbx_seq_one_letter_code
_entity_poly.pdbx_strand_id
1 'polypeptide(L)'
;MTEFRPDKTTYIRTHAVMTAFAMAAGMLVLWLIDNPHIWTGAVGGFAAVVVRGWYMSSELLDEVWTLDARKLTGPYQRQTRVADIAKLRTIAGAVQVVTKSGDKHLIKYQKDPQSVIATINATREKAASA
;
A
#
# COMPACT_ATOMS: atom_id res chain seq x y z
N MET A 1 -17.23 -14.08 4.18
CA MET A 1 -15.77 -13.87 4.06
C MET A 1 -15.51 -12.84 2.98
N THR A 2 -14.78 -11.81 3.31
CA THR A 2 -14.48 -10.70 2.40
C THR A 2 -12.99 -10.67 2.10
N GLU A 3 -12.62 -10.54 0.82
CA GLU A 3 -11.23 -10.45 0.40
C GLU A 3 -10.92 -9.01 -0.03
N PHE A 4 -9.75 -8.51 0.40
CA PHE A 4 -9.21 -7.23 -0.03
C PHE A 4 -7.98 -7.50 -0.88
N ARG A 5 -8.12 -7.32 -2.18
CA ARG A 5 -7.04 -7.53 -3.14
C ARG A 5 -6.41 -6.21 -3.54
N PRO A 6 -5.09 -6.17 -3.77
CA PRO A 6 -4.47 -4.98 -4.33
C PRO A 6 -5.07 -4.65 -5.70
N ASP A 7 -5.36 -3.37 -5.92
CA ASP A 7 -5.88 -2.90 -7.20
C ASP A 7 -4.72 -2.58 -8.14
N LYS A 8 -4.71 -3.21 -9.31
CA LYS A 8 -3.64 -3.03 -10.30
C LYS A 8 -3.54 -1.58 -10.78
N THR A 9 -4.67 -0.92 -11.00
CA THR A 9 -4.68 0.48 -11.43
C THR A 9 -4.07 1.39 -10.37
N THR A 10 -4.40 1.17 -9.10
CA THR A 10 -3.82 1.92 -7.98
C THR A 10 -2.32 1.66 -7.87
N TYR A 11 -1.88 0.43 -8.08
CA TYR A 11 -0.46 0.07 -8.10
C TYR A 11 0.29 0.83 -9.19
N ILE A 12 -0.23 0.82 -10.42
CA ILE A 12 0.38 1.52 -11.56
C ILE A 12 0.43 3.02 -11.31
N ARG A 13 -0.66 3.61 -10.82
CA ARG A 13 -0.73 5.04 -10.52
C ARG A 13 0.28 5.44 -9.44
N THR A 14 0.39 4.67 -8.38
CA THR A 14 1.36 4.91 -7.31
C THR A 14 2.78 4.87 -7.85
N HIS A 15 3.09 3.90 -8.70
CA HIS A 15 4.41 3.80 -9.32
C HIS A 15 4.65 4.92 -10.31
N ALA A 16 3.64 5.40 -11.02
CA ALA A 16 3.77 6.56 -11.90
C ALA A 16 4.14 7.82 -11.12
N VAL A 17 3.50 8.04 -9.96
CA VAL A 17 3.85 9.16 -9.08
C VAL A 17 5.26 9.01 -8.52
N MET A 18 5.64 7.82 -8.09
CA MET A 18 7.00 7.54 -7.62
C MET A 18 8.03 7.79 -8.73
N THR A 19 7.71 7.43 -9.98
CA THR A 19 8.56 7.68 -11.13
C THR A 19 8.80 9.18 -11.31
N ALA A 20 7.76 10.00 -11.25
CA ALA A 20 7.89 11.44 -11.37
C ALA A 20 8.81 12.03 -10.30
N PHE A 21 8.65 11.60 -9.03
CA PHE A 21 9.53 12.05 -7.95
C PHE A 21 10.97 11.56 -8.13
N ALA A 22 11.18 10.32 -8.56
CA ALA A 22 12.50 9.77 -8.79
C ALA A 22 13.24 10.50 -9.92
N MET A 23 12.54 10.82 -11.00
CA MET A 23 13.08 11.61 -12.11
C MET A 23 13.48 13.01 -11.63
N ALA A 24 12.61 13.68 -10.89
CA ALA A 24 12.88 15.01 -10.37
C ALA A 24 14.07 15.00 -9.39
N ALA A 25 14.15 14.00 -8.54
CA ALA A 25 15.26 13.84 -7.58
C ALA A 25 16.59 13.61 -8.30
N GLY A 26 16.60 12.74 -9.33
CA GLY A 26 17.79 12.49 -10.13
C GLY A 26 18.29 13.74 -10.87
N MET A 27 17.37 14.49 -11.47
CA MET A 27 17.69 15.76 -12.12
C MET A 27 18.24 16.80 -11.14
N LEU A 28 17.63 16.89 -9.95
CA LEU A 28 18.06 17.81 -8.91
C LEU A 28 19.48 17.50 -8.44
N VAL A 29 19.81 16.24 -8.21
CA VAL A 29 21.15 15.82 -7.79
C VAL A 29 22.18 16.20 -8.84
N LEU A 30 21.92 15.92 -10.10
CA LEU A 30 22.84 16.25 -11.21
C LEU A 30 23.01 17.78 -11.35
N TRP A 31 21.94 18.54 -11.15
CA TRP A 31 22.00 19.99 -11.16
C TRP A 31 22.86 20.54 -10.01
N LEU A 32 22.73 20.00 -8.81
CA LEU A 32 23.49 20.43 -7.64
C LEU A 32 24.98 20.16 -7.75
N ILE A 33 25.38 19.12 -8.49
CA ILE A 33 26.78 18.78 -8.72
C ILE A 33 27.33 19.39 -10.03
N ASP A 34 26.57 20.31 -10.65
CA ASP A 34 26.93 20.99 -11.88
C ASP A 34 27.19 20.06 -13.06
N ASN A 35 26.45 18.94 -13.12
CA ASN A 35 26.57 18.02 -14.24
C ASN A 35 25.78 18.55 -15.45
N PRO A 36 26.40 18.68 -16.65
CA PRO A 36 25.70 19.19 -17.82
C PRO A 36 24.64 18.24 -18.40
N HIS A 37 24.64 16.98 -17.97
CA HIS A 37 23.72 15.96 -18.47
C HIS A 37 22.57 15.70 -17.47
N ILE A 38 21.86 16.75 -17.08
CA ILE A 38 20.76 16.68 -16.11
C ILE A 38 19.69 15.68 -16.54
N TRP A 39 19.40 15.57 -17.83
CA TRP A 39 18.41 14.64 -18.36
C TRP A 39 18.71 13.16 -18.06
N THR A 40 19.97 12.79 -17.85
CA THR A 40 20.31 11.40 -17.49
C THR A 40 19.76 11.01 -16.12
N GLY A 41 19.56 11.98 -15.22
CA GLY A 41 18.89 11.76 -13.94
C GLY A 41 17.43 11.36 -14.12
N ALA A 42 16.74 11.97 -15.08
CA ALA A 42 15.36 11.60 -15.42
C ALA A 42 15.30 10.16 -15.94
N VAL A 43 16.17 9.80 -16.89
CA VAL A 43 16.23 8.45 -17.46
C VAL A 43 16.56 7.41 -16.39
N GLY A 44 17.55 7.68 -15.54
CA GLY A 44 17.94 6.79 -14.45
C GLY A 44 16.82 6.58 -13.44
N GLY A 45 16.16 7.64 -13.01
CA GLY A 45 15.04 7.57 -12.09
C GLY A 45 13.86 6.79 -12.66
N PHE A 46 13.52 7.06 -13.93
CA PHE A 46 12.47 6.33 -14.63
C PHE A 46 12.77 4.83 -14.70
N ALA A 47 13.98 4.48 -15.18
CA ALA A 47 14.38 3.09 -15.34
C ALA A 47 14.37 2.34 -14.00
N ALA A 48 14.89 2.95 -12.93
CA ALA A 48 14.94 2.33 -11.61
C ALA A 48 13.54 1.99 -11.10
N VAL A 49 12.58 2.92 -11.19
CA VAL A 49 11.21 2.69 -10.70
C VAL A 49 10.47 1.69 -11.57
N VAL A 50 10.62 1.74 -12.89
CA VAL A 50 9.95 0.81 -13.81
C VAL A 50 10.44 -0.62 -13.59
N VAL A 51 11.75 -0.83 -13.51
CA VAL A 51 12.32 -2.16 -13.27
C VAL A 51 11.88 -2.71 -11.93
N ARG A 52 11.94 -1.91 -10.88
CA ARG A 52 11.48 -2.33 -9.55
C ARG A 52 9.98 -2.64 -9.55
N GLY A 53 9.16 -1.77 -10.14
CA GLY A 53 7.72 -1.97 -10.19
C GLY A 53 7.33 -3.23 -10.93
N TRP A 54 8.01 -3.51 -12.05
CA TRP A 54 7.79 -4.73 -12.81
C TRP A 54 8.22 -5.98 -12.02
N TYR A 55 9.40 -5.93 -11.42
CA TYR A 55 9.93 -7.04 -10.63
C TYR A 55 9.06 -7.38 -9.42
N MET A 56 8.57 -6.35 -8.70
CA MET A 56 7.79 -6.53 -7.48
C MET A 56 6.29 -6.73 -7.74
N SER A 57 5.80 -6.52 -8.96
CA SER A 57 4.36 -6.51 -9.23
C SER A 57 3.68 -7.84 -8.91
N SER A 58 4.31 -8.97 -9.25
CA SER A 58 3.74 -10.29 -8.98
C SER A 58 3.60 -10.56 -7.49
N GLU A 59 4.56 -10.14 -6.68
CA GLU A 59 4.50 -10.32 -5.23
C GLU A 59 3.50 -9.38 -4.57
N LEU A 60 3.56 -8.09 -4.90
CA LEU A 60 2.72 -7.08 -4.26
C LEU A 60 1.25 -7.19 -4.66
N LEU A 61 0.95 -7.59 -5.89
CA LEU A 61 -0.42 -7.74 -6.36
C LEU A 61 -1.07 -9.05 -5.90
N ASP A 62 -0.28 -10.01 -5.42
CA ASP A 62 -0.78 -11.27 -4.85
C ASP A 62 -1.00 -11.19 -3.34
N GLU A 63 -0.70 -10.06 -2.69
CA GLU A 63 -0.95 -9.86 -1.27
C GLU A 63 -2.44 -9.63 -1.01
N VAL A 64 -3.17 -10.70 -0.68
CA VAL A 64 -4.61 -10.65 -0.43
C VAL A 64 -4.88 -10.72 1.07
N TRP A 65 -5.72 -9.80 1.58
CA TRP A 65 -6.22 -9.83 2.94
C TRP A 65 -7.63 -10.40 2.96
N THR A 66 -7.91 -11.28 3.91
CA THR A 66 -9.21 -11.92 4.05
C THR A 66 -9.82 -11.56 5.39
N LEU A 67 -11.04 -11.03 5.36
CA LEU A 67 -11.80 -10.64 6.55
C LEU A 67 -12.92 -11.65 6.78
N ASP A 68 -12.95 -12.29 7.95
CA ASP A 68 -14.10 -13.06 8.41
C ASP A 68 -14.71 -12.39 9.64
N ALA A 69 -15.71 -13.02 10.28
CA ALA A 69 -16.41 -12.42 11.41
C ALA A 69 -15.52 -12.23 12.64
N ARG A 70 -14.41 -12.92 12.75
CA ARG A 70 -13.56 -12.95 13.95
C ARG A 70 -12.16 -12.42 13.74
N LYS A 71 -11.61 -12.55 12.54
CA LYS A 71 -10.22 -12.19 12.28
C LYS A 71 -10.00 -11.66 10.88
N LEU A 72 -8.93 -10.90 10.76
CA LEU A 72 -8.38 -10.40 9.50
C LEU A 72 -7.06 -11.12 9.25
N THR A 73 -6.97 -11.85 8.14
CA THR A 73 -5.79 -12.65 7.78
C THR A 73 -5.15 -12.05 6.53
N GLY A 74 -3.85 -11.89 6.55
CA GLY A 74 -3.08 -11.33 5.44
C GLY A 74 -1.97 -12.26 4.96
N PRO A 75 -1.13 -11.77 4.03
CA PRO A 75 0.00 -12.53 3.52
C PRO A 75 1.06 -12.76 4.60
N TYR A 76 1.92 -13.75 4.38
CA TYR A 76 3.02 -14.11 5.28
C TYR A 76 2.55 -14.49 6.69
N GLN A 77 1.41 -15.16 6.79
CA GLN A 77 0.82 -15.62 8.06
C GLN A 77 0.43 -14.48 9.03
N ARG A 78 0.29 -13.27 8.52
CA ARG A 78 -0.19 -12.14 9.32
C ARG A 78 -1.66 -12.34 9.64
N GLN A 79 -2.03 -12.14 10.89
CA GLN A 79 -3.44 -12.18 11.28
C GLN A 79 -3.68 -11.31 12.50
N THR A 80 -4.89 -10.79 12.59
CA THR A 80 -5.33 -9.95 13.70
C THR A 80 -6.78 -10.29 14.01
N ARG A 81 -7.11 -10.41 15.28
CA ARG A 81 -8.52 -10.54 15.68
C ARG A 81 -9.24 -9.23 15.44
N VAL A 82 -10.45 -9.30 14.92
CA VAL A 82 -11.26 -8.11 14.70
C VAL A 82 -11.47 -7.32 16.00
N ALA A 83 -11.64 -8.02 17.12
CA ALA A 83 -11.78 -7.41 18.45
C ALA A 83 -10.51 -6.66 18.91
N ASP A 84 -9.35 -6.99 18.38
CA ASP A 84 -8.08 -6.37 18.76
C ASP A 84 -7.72 -5.15 17.90
N ILE A 85 -8.52 -4.80 16.93
CA ILE A 85 -8.30 -3.62 16.09
C ILE A 85 -8.63 -2.37 16.89
N ALA A 86 -7.64 -1.49 17.10
CA ALA A 86 -7.83 -0.25 17.82
C ALA A 86 -8.34 0.86 16.92
N LYS A 87 -7.74 1.02 15.73
CA LYS A 87 -8.18 2.04 14.77
C LYS A 87 -7.78 1.68 13.36
N LEU A 88 -8.44 2.33 12.41
CA LEU A 88 -8.21 2.21 10.98
C LEU A 88 -8.02 3.60 10.39
N ARG A 89 -7.06 3.74 9.48
CA ARG A 89 -6.85 5.00 8.76
C ARG A 89 -6.30 4.75 7.37
N THR A 90 -6.44 5.74 6.50
CA THR A 90 -5.90 5.66 5.14
C THR A 90 -4.53 6.32 5.08
N ILE A 91 -3.61 5.69 4.34
CA ILE A 91 -2.30 6.24 4.05
C ILE A 91 -2.01 5.99 2.57
N ALA A 92 -2.01 7.02 1.74
CA ALA A 92 -1.60 6.95 0.33
C ALA A 92 -2.21 5.76 -0.45
N GLY A 93 -3.52 5.55 -0.34
CA GLY A 93 -4.22 4.47 -1.04
C GLY A 93 -4.18 3.12 -0.33
N ALA A 94 -3.54 3.05 0.85
CA ALA A 94 -3.53 1.87 1.70
C ALA A 94 -4.39 2.09 2.93
N VAL A 95 -4.84 1.00 3.55
CA VAL A 95 -5.54 1.03 4.83
C VAL A 95 -4.58 0.53 5.91
N GLN A 96 -4.30 1.37 6.90
CA GLN A 96 -3.50 0.98 8.05
C GLN A 96 -4.42 0.46 9.15
N VAL A 97 -4.17 -0.77 9.57
CA VAL A 97 -4.85 -1.40 10.70
C VAL A 97 -3.92 -1.34 11.90
N VAL A 98 -4.34 -0.64 12.95
CA VAL A 98 -3.57 -0.51 14.19
C VAL A 98 -4.27 -1.35 15.26
N THR A 99 -3.53 -2.27 15.88
CA THR A 99 -4.06 -3.13 16.94
C THR A 99 -3.90 -2.50 18.31
N LYS A 100 -4.63 -3.02 19.29
CA LYS A 100 -4.52 -2.57 20.70
C LYS A 100 -3.12 -2.82 21.28
N SER A 101 -2.40 -3.80 20.77
CA SER A 101 -1.03 -4.09 21.18
C SER A 101 0.01 -3.16 20.53
N GLY A 102 -0.42 -2.34 19.57
CA GLY A 102 0.48 -1.42 18.85
C GLY A 102 1.00 -1.95 17.52
N ASP A 103 0.65 -3.16 17.13
CA ASP A 103 1.02 -3.71 15.84
C ASP A 103 0.30 -2.96 14.71
N LYS A 104 0.98 -2.82 13.59
CA LYS A 104 0.45 -2.13 12.42
C LYS A 104 0.54 -3.01 11.19
N HIS A 105 -0.57 -3.09 10.47
CA HIS A 105 -0.66 -3.83 9.21
C HIS A 105 -1.14 -2.91 8.11
N LEU A 106 -0.64 -3.09 6.89
CA LEU A 106 -1.05 -2.30 5.73
C LEU A 106 -1.74 -3.18 4.70
N ILE A 107 -2.98 -2.83 4.38
CA ILE A 107 -3.70 -3.38 3.23
C ILE A 107 -3.42 -2.44 2.06
N LYS A 108 -2.49 -2.82 1.19
CA LYS A 108 -1.90 -1.94 0.17
C LYS A 108 -2.74 -1.86 -1.11
N TYR A 109 -2.58 -0.77 -1.84
CA TYR A 109 -3.10 -0.58 -3.20
C TYR A 109 -4.60 -0.80 -3.32
N GLN A 110 -5.39 -0.20 -2.42
CA GLN A 110 -6.84 -0.31 -2.44
C GLN A 110 -7.45 0.77 -3.34
N LYS A 111 -8.37 0.37 -4.19
CA LYS A 111 -9.09 1.31 -5.07
C LYS A 111 -9.94 2.28 -4.26
N ASP A 112 -10.61 1.77 -3.22
CA ASP A 112 -11.48 2.55 -2.34
C ASP A 112 -11.15 2.23 -0.88
N PRO A 113 -10.14 2.88 -0.28
CA PRO A 113 -9.76 2.64 1.12
C PRO A 113 -10.89 2.90 2.11
N GLN A 114 -11.75 3.87 1.84
CA GLN A 114 -12.87 4.18 2.74
C GLN A 114 -13.89 3.05 2.79
N SER A 115 -14.14 2.38 1.67
CA SER A 115 -14.98 1.20 1.62
C SER A 115 -14.41 0.04 2.45
N VAL A 116 -13.10 -0.15 2.38
CA VAL A 116 -12.41 -1.17 3.19
C VAL A 116 -12.58 -0.88 4.68
N ILE A 117 -12.36 0.37 5.08
CA ILE A 117 -12.54 0.80 6.48
C ILE A 117 -13.98 0.58 6.93
N ALA A 118 -14.96 0.97 6.13
CA ALA A 118 -16.36 0.78 6.45
C ALA A 118 -16.73 -0.69 6.63
N THR A 119 -16.22 -1.57 5.77
CA THR A 119 -16.45 -3.00 5.85
C THR A 119 -15.85 -3.60 7.13
N ILE A 120 -14.62 -3.23 7.46
CA ILE A 120 -13.96 -3.72 8.68
C ILE A 120 -14.67 -3.19 9.93
N ASN A 121 -15.07 -1.92 9.95
CA ASN A 121 -15.80 -1.34 11.08
C ASN A 121 -17.16 -2.01 11.29
N ALA A 122 -17.89 -2.33 10.22
CA ALA A 122 -19.15 -3.06 10.34
C ALA A 122 -18.94 -4.44 10.96
N THR A 123 -17.88 -5.12 10.60
CA THR A 123 -17.51 -6.43 11.18
C THR A 123 -17.12 -6.28 12.65
N ARG A 124 -16.39 -5.22 13.01
CA ARG A 124 -16.04 -4.92 14.41
C ARG A 124 -17.27 -4.69 15.26
N GLU A 125 -18.24 -3.94 14.77
CA GLU A 125 -19.50 -3.68 15.49
C GLU A 125 -20.29 -4.97 15.72
N LYS A 126 -20.37 -5.84 14.72
CA LYS A 126 -21.01 -7.15 14.87
C LYS A 126 -20.28 -8.02 15.90
N ALA A 127 -18.96 -8.03 15.89
CA ALA A 127 -18.18 -8.80 16.86
C ALA A 127 -18.35 -8.26 18.28
N ALA A 128 -18.47 -6.94 18.44
CA ALA A 128 -18.67 -6.32 19.75
C ALA A 128 -20.08 -6.55 20.31
N SER A 129 -21.07 -6.73 19.44
CA SER A 129 -22.48 -6.94 19.85
C SER A 129 -22.85 -8.41 20.00
N ALA A 130 -21.96 -9.33 19.66
CA ALA A 130 -22.21 -10.77 19.73
C ALA A 130 -22.02 -11.37 21.11
#